data_fc298a8a092865fb64a95fd6e0d2be5e
#
_entry.id   fc298a8a092865fb64a95fd6e0d2be5e
#
_cell.length_a   1.000
_cell.length_b   1.000
_cell.length_c   1.000
_cell.angle_alpha   90.00
_cell.angle_beta   90.00
_cell.angle_gamma   90.00
#
_symmetry.space_group_name_H-M   'P 1'
#
loop_
_entity.id
_entity.type
_entity.pdbx_description
1 polymer ?
#
loop_
_entity_poly.entity_id
_entity_poly.type
_entity_poly.pdbx_seq_one_letter_code
_entity_poly.pdbx_strand_id
1 'polypeptide(L)'
;LSDANQTRLKLSQKQFKRLLALVQYAMAQQDIRYYLNGLLLVVKGNEICVVATDGHRLAYARETLAEQLPSIEVILPRKTVIELSRQLQENDDALEISLTPTQAQFRFGAIEFVSKLIDGKFPDYDRVIPKTHDKLVKLSRQTLLQSLQRAKILTNEKTPGVRLVFSNGSLKIIGNNTEREEAQEEIEIGFSGETIDIGFNVNYLLDILNNVTTEEIECHLGDASSSA
;
A
#
# COMPACT_ATOMS: atom_id res chain seq x y z
N LEU A 1 -4.65 -31.05 1.96
CA LEU A 1 -3.31 -30.54 2.32
C LEU A 1 -2.70 -31.48 3.34
N SER A 2 -1.50 -32.03 3.07
CA SER A 2 -0.84 -32.92 4.05
C SER A 2 -0.31 -32.07 5.22
N ASP A 3 -0.58 -32.49 6.45
CA ASP A 3 -0.35 -31.75 7.69
C ASP A 3 1.13 -31.43 8.04
N ALA A 4 2.09 -32.01 7.36
CA ALA A 4 3.49 -32.02 7.80
C ALA A 4 4.30 -30.73 7.56
N ASN A 5 3.82 -29.77 6.73
CA ASN A 5 4.53 -28.52 6.39
C ASN A 5 3.59 -27.32 6.23
N GLN A 6 2.63 -27.19 7.12
CA GLN A 6 1.60 -26.18 7.01
C GLN A 6 1.73 -25.16 8.15
N THR A 7 1.83 -23.88 7.80
CA THR A 7 1.71 -22.80 8.78
C THR A 7 0.25 -22.39 8.86
N ARG A 8 -0.31 -22.46 10.06
CA ARG A 8 -1.70 -22.08 10.33
C ARG A 8 -1.71 -20.82 11.18
N LEU A 9 -2.55 -19.86 10.81
CA LEU A 9 -2.74 -18.65 11.58
C LEU A 9 -4.22 -18.24 11.60
N LYS A 10 -4.56 -17.44 12.59
CA LYS A 10 -5.91 -16.96 12.82
C LYS A 10 -5.91 -15.47 13.13
N LEU A 11 -6.81 -14.75 12.49
CA LEU A 11 -7.10 -13.34 12.76
C LEU A 11 -8.56 -13.07 12.40
N SER A 12 -9.06 -11.86 12.67
CA SER A 12 -10.44 -11.54 12.27
C SER A 12 -10.54 -11.24 10.77
N GLN A 13 -11.73 -11.45 10.20
CA GLN A 13 -12.01 -11.09 8.82
C GLN A 13 -11.71 -9.61 8.57
N LYS A 14 -12.14 -8.73 9.46
CA LYS A 14 -11.89 -7.28 9.42
C LYS A 14 -10.41 -6.94 9.38
N GLN A 15 -9.58 -7.57 10.22
CA GLN A 15 -8.13 -7.33 10.23
C GLN A 15 -7.50 -7.67 8.88
N PHE A 16 -7.80 -8.85 8.34
CA PHE A 16 -7.21 -9.27 7.06
C PHE A 16 -7.75 -8.47 5.88
N LYS A 17 -9.04 -8.19 5.85
CA LYS A 17 -9.64 -7.32 4.85
C LYS A 17 -8.99 -5.94 4.82
N ARG A 18 -8.73 -5.37 6.01
CA ARG A 18 -8.01 -4.10 6.14
C ARG A 18 -6.58 -4.18 5.60
N LEU A 19 -5.84 -5.24 5.93
CA LEU A 19 -4.49 -5.45 5.37
C LEU A 19 -4.50 -5.47 3.85
N LEU A 20 -5.44 -6.20 3.23
CA LEU A 20 -5.57 -6.25 1.77
C LEU A 20 -5.90 -4.87 1.19
N ALA A 21 -6.84 -4.15 1.76
CA ALA A 21 -7.25 -2.82 1.29
C ALA A 21 -6.09 -1.81 1.32
N LEU A 22 -5.22 -1.89 2.32
CA LEU A 22 -4.09 -0.98 2.49
C LEU A 22 -2.97 -1.16 1.46
N VAL A 23 -2.94 -2.29 0.73
CA VAL A 23 -1.83 -2.58 -0.19
C VAL A 23 -2.26 -3.00 -1.60
N GLN A 24 -3.46 -3.55 -1.79
CA GLN A 24 -3.86 -4.18 -3.06
C GLN A 24 -3.82 -3.25 -4.27
N TYR A 25 -4.01 -1.95 -4.08
CA TYR A 25 -3.94 -0.95 -5.16
C TYR A 25 -2.55 -0.83 -5.79
N ALA A 26 -1.49 -1.23 -5.05
CA ALA A 26 -0.11 -1.17 -5.50
C ALA A 26 0.36 -2.44 -6.23
N MET A 27 -0.46 -3.49 -6.31
CA MET A 27 -0.13 -4.68 -7.11
C MET A 27 -0.01 -4.31 -8.58
N ALA A 28 0.99 -4.86 -9.27
CA ALA A 28 1.08 -4.77 -10.72
C ALA A 28 -0.08 -5.50 -11.41
N GLN A 29 -0.35 -5.11 -12.65
CA GLN A 29 -1.35 -5.75 -13.50
C GLN A 29 -0.72 -6.09 -14.84
N GLN A 30 -0.67 -7.38 -15.16
CA GLN A 30 -0.10 -7.90 -16.41
C GLN A 30 1.35 -7.45 -16.66
N ASP A 31 2.14 -7.32 -15.59
CA ASP A 31 3.58 -7.07 -15.68
C ASP A 31 4.31 -8.36 -16.09
N ILE A 32 5.35 -8.23 -16.92
CA ILE A 32 6.20 -9.36 -17.31
C ILE A 32 6.94 -9.97 -16.11
N ARG A 33 7.18 -9.17 -15.08
CA ARG A 33 7.65 -9.61 -13.76
C ARG A 33 6.46 -10.20 -13.01
N TYR A 34 6.07 -11.42 -13.37
CA TYR A 34 4.84 -12.07 -12.92
C TYR A 34 4.69 -12.13 -11.40
N TYR A 35 5.79 -12.14 -10.64
CA TYR A 35 5.79 -12.12 -9.17
C TYR A 35 5.28 -10.78 -8.59
N LEU A 36 5.19 -9.71 -9.38
CA LEU A 36 4.57 -8.44 -8.99
C LEU A 36 3.04 -8.40 -9.22
N ASN A 37 2.50 -9.35 -9.99
CA ASN A 37 1.06 -9.46 -10.24
C ASN A 37 0.33 -10.14 -9.08
N GLY A 38 0.72 -9.81 -7.87
CA GLY A 38 0.19 -10.36 -6.65
C GLY A 38 0.64 -9.58 -5.43
N LEU A 39 0.44 -10.18 -4.28
CA LEU A 39 0.72 -9.61 -2.99
C LEU A 39 1.63 -10.56 -2.21
N LEU A 40 2.74 -10.04 -1.69
CA LEU A 40 3.58 -10.79 -0.76
C LEU A 40 2.92 -10.82 0.62
N LEU A 41 2.73 -12.01 1.16
CA LEU A 41 2.29 -12.25 2.53
C LEU A 41 3.45 -12.88 3.30
N VAL A 42 3.86 -12.22 4.38
CA VAL A 42 4.95 -12.67 5.26
C VAL A 42 4.38 -12.91 6.65
N VAL A 43 4.66 -14.08 7.20
CA VAL A 43 4.42 -14.38 8.61
C VAL A 43 5.78 -14.58 9.27
N LYS A 44 6.02 -13.89 10.37
CA LYS A 44 7.26 -14.02 11.14
C LYS A 44 7.00 -13.74 12.61
N GLY A 45 7.23 -14.74 13.44
CA GLY A 45 6.94 -14.60 14.86
C GLY A 45 5.45 -14.35 15.10
N ASN A 46 5.11 -13.29 15.80
CA ASN A 46 3.72 -12.86 16.03
C ASN A 46 3.27 -11.74 15.09
N GLU A 47 3.86 -11.62 13.92
CA GLU A 47 3.52 -10.58 12.97
C GLU A 47 3.14 -11.18 11.61
N ILE A 48 2.10 -10.64 11.01
CA ILE A 48 1.75 -10.82 9.60
C ILE A 48 1.91 -9.49 8.90
N CYS A 49 2.63 -9.46 7.78
CA CYS A 49 2.68 -8.29 6.92
C CYS A 49 2.36 -8.64 5.48
N VAL A 50 1.88 -7.65 4.77
CA VAL A 50 1.53 -7.72 3.37
C VAL A 50 2.22 -6.59 2.61
N VAL A 51 2.71 -6.90 1.42
CA VAL A 51 3.46 -5.96 0.57
C VAL A 51 3.00 -6.09 -0.86
N ALA A 52 2.79 -4.97 -1.52
CA ALA A 52 2.53 -4.92 -2.94
C ALA A 52 3.35 -3.82 -3.60
N THR A 53 3.81 -4.06 -4.82
CA THR A 53 4.53 -3.08 -5.63
C THR A 53 4.34 -3.36 -7.11
N ASP A 54 4.35 -2.29 -7.91
CA ASP A 54 4.37 -2.35 -9.38
C ASP A 54 5.71 -1.87 -9.96
N GLY A 55 6.71 -1.64 -9.10
CA GLY A 55 8.01 -1.10 -9.46
C GLY A 55 8.10 0.43 -9.46
N HIS A 56 6.98 1.13 -9.32
CA HIS A 56 6.91 2.60 -9.23
C HIS A 56 6.48 3.08 -7.85
N ARG A 57 5.74 2.27 -7.12
CA ARG A 57 5.28 2.50 -5.75
C ARG A 57 5.29 1.20 -4.98
N LEU A 58 5.32 1.30 -3.67
CA LEU A 58 5.25 0.16 -2.77
C LEU A 58 4.27 0.48 -1.64
N ALA A 59 3.40 -0.47 -1.32
CA ALA A 59 2.53 -0.42 -0.16
C ALA A 59 2.88 -1.56 0.80
N TYR A 60 2.93 -1.23 2.08
CA TYR A 60 3.25 -2.15 3.17
C TYR A 60 2.26 -1.96 4.31
N ALA A 61 1.74 -3.05 4.83
CA ALA A 61 0.90 -3.04 6.02
C ALA A 61 1.18 -4.27 6.89
N ARG A 62 0.97 -4.14 8.19
CA ARG A 62 1.20 -5.22 9.15
C ARG A 62 0.15 -5.27 10.24
N GLU A 63 0.02 -6.45 10.84
CA GLU A 63 -0.85 -6.71 11.98
C GLU A 63 -0.17 -7.67 12.95
N THR A 64 -0.50 -7.57 14.23
CA THR A 64 0.03 -8.46 15.25
C THR A 64 -0.89 -9.67 15.40
N LEU A 65 -0.30 -10.86 15.43
CA LEU A 65 -1.00 -12.12 15.67
C LEU A 65 -0.96 -12.49 17.16
N ALA A 66 -1.93 -13.28 17.59
CA ALA A 66 -1.98 -13.79 18.97
C ALA A 66 -0.89 -14.84 19.26
N GLU A 67 -0.40 -15.53 18.23
CA GLU A 67 0.50 -16.68 18.36
C GLU A 67 1.86 -16.41 17.70
N GLN A 68 2.89 -17.06 18.22
CA GLN A 68 4.22 -17.11 17.61
C GLN A 68 4.25 -18.21 16.54
N LEU A 69 4.63 -17.87 15.32
CA LEU A 69 4.59 -18.77 14.19
C LEU A 69 5.96 -18.85 13.47
N PRO A 70 6.24 -19.98 12.80
CA PRO A 70 7.40 -20.10 11.92
C PRO A 70 7.35 -19.07 10.79
N SER A 71 8.52 -18.63 10.34
CA SER A 71 8.60 -17.72 9.20
C SER A 71 8.19 -18.39 7.91
N ILE A 72 7.29 -17.75 7.18
CA ILE A 72 6.90 -18.14 5.83
C ILE A 72 6.63 -16.91 4.98
N GLU A 73 7.04 -16.95 3.71
CA GLU A 73 6.74 -15.93 2.71
C GLU A 73 6.06 -16.59 1.51
N VAL A 74 4.95 -16.02 1.09
CA VAL A 74 4.19 -16.51 -0.07
C VAL A 74 3.65 -15.35 -0.89
N ILE A 75 3.46 -15.57 -2.20
CA ILE A 75 2.88 -14.56 -3.09
C ILE A 75 1.46 -15.01 -3.47
N LEU A 76 0.47 -14.27 -3.02
CA LEU A 76 -0.93 -14.45 -3.38
C LEU A 76 -1.19 -13.84 -4.76
N PRO A 77 -1.78 -14.56 -5.71
CA PRO A 77 -2.15 -14.01 -7.02
C PRO A 77 -3.12 -12.83 -6.87
N ARG A 78 -3.02 -11.85 -7.76
CA ARG A 78 -3.90 -10.68 -7.79
C ARG A 78 -5.39 -11.06 -7.75
N LYS A 79 -5.81 -12.04 -8.55
CA LYS A 79 -7.20 -12.52 -8.58
C LYS A 79 -7.66 -13.04 -7.21
N THR A 80 -6.80 -13.77 -6.52
CA THR A 80 -7.07 -14.28 -5.16
C THR A 80 -7.28 -13.13 -4.18
N VAL A 81 -6.40 -12.12 -4.21
CA VAL A 81 -6.50 -10.95 -3.34
C VAL A 81 -7.81 -10.19 -3.56
N ILE A 82 -8.17 -9.92 -4.81
CA ILE A 82 -9.41 -9.21 -5.15
C ILE A 82 -10.63 -10.01 -4.69
N GLU A 83 -10.64 -11.32 -4.89
CA GLU A 83 -11.76 -12.17 -4.50
C GLU A 83 -11.91 -12.26 -2.98
N LEU A 84 -10.81 -12.45 -2.24
CA LEU A 84 -10.83 -12.40 -0.78
C LEU A 84 -11.32 -11.06 -0.26
N SER A 85 -10.87 -9.96 -0.84
CA SER A 85 -11.29 -8.61 -0.45
C SER A 85 -12.79 -8.39 -0.61
N ARG A 86 -13.42 -9.06 -1.59
CA ARG A 86 -14.88 -9.02 -1.79
C ARG A 86 -15.63 -9.89 -0.81
N GLN A 87 -15.13 -11.08 -0.52
CA GLN A 87 -15.82 -12.12 0.27
C GLN A 87 -15.74 -11.86 1.77
N LEU A 88 -14.61 -11.32 2.25
CA LEU A 88 -14.40 -11.01 3.65
C LEU A 88 -15.34 -9.92 4.14
N GLN A 89 -15.85 -10.09 5.35
CA GLN A 89 -16.77 -9.16 5.99
C GLN A 89 -16.03 -8.22 6.96
N GLU A 90 -16.64 -7.08 7.24
CA GLU A 90 -16.14 -6.09 8.20
C GLU A 90 -16.57 -6.42 9.63
N ASN A 91 -16.25 -7.63 10.08
CA ASN A 91 -16.59 -8.14 11.41
C ASN A 91 -15.39 -8.79 12.08
N ASP A 92 -15.56 -9.13 13.34
CA ASP A 92 -14.52 -9.78 14.16
C ASP A 92 -14.59 -11.32 14.13
N ASP A 93 -15.42 -11.90 13.25
CA ASP A 93 -15.47 -13.34 13.05
C ASP A 93 -14.13 -13.87 12.53
N ALA A 94 -13.81 -15.08 12.93
CA ALA A 94 -12.53 -15.69 12.64
C ALA A 94 -12.32 -15.96 11.16
N LEU A 95 -11.14 -15.62 10.67
CA LEU A 95 -10.51 -16.10 9.46
C LEU A 95 -9.36 -17.03 9.83
N GLU A 96 -9.40 -18.26 9.37
CA GLU A 96 -8.30 -19.22 9.47
C GLU A 96 -7.55 -19.28 8.13
N ILE A 97 -6.24 -19.09 8.18
CA ILE A 97 -5.35 -19.15 7.01
C ILE A 97 -4.39 -20.31 7.21
N SER A 98 -4.30 -21.16 6.21
CA SER A 98 -3.35 -22.27 6.16
C SER A 98 -2.44 -22.10 4.95
N LEU A 99 -1.14 -22.00 5.19
CA LEU A 99 -0.13 -21.75 4.17
C LEU A 99 0.81 -22.92 4.01
N THR A 100 1.04 -23.32 2.77
CA THR A 100 2.13 -24.19 2.33
C THR A 100 2.99 -23.42 1.33
N PRO A 101 4.14 -23.92 0.90
CA PRO A 101 4.94 -23.26 -0.14
C PRO A 101 4.23 -23.05 -1.47
N THR A 102 3.18 -23.81 -1.77
CA THR A 102 2.51 -23.82 -3.09
C THR A 102 1.03 -23.44 -3.06
N GLN A 103 0.41 -23.43 -1.88
CA GLN A 103 -1.03 -23.18 -1.74
C GLN A 103 -1.34 -22.39 -0.48
N ALA A 104 -2.39 -21.59 -0.56
CA ALA A 104 -3.02 -20.92 0.58
C ALA A 104 -4.50 -21.34 0.66
N GLN A 105 -4.96 -21.61 1.87
CA GLN A 105 -6.35 -21.93 2.17
C GLN A 105 -6.88 -20.93 3.18
N PHE A 106 -8.08 -20.42 2.93
CA PHE A 106 -8.77 -19.44 3.76
C PHE A 106 -10.14 -20.00 4.14
N ARG A 107 -10.43 -20.04 5.43
CA ARG A 107 -11.72 -20.49 5.97
C ARG A 107 -12.35 -19.39 6.80
N PHE A 108 -13.55 -18.99 6.45
CA PHE A 108 -14.33 -17.97 7.16
C PHE A 108 -15.82 -18.15 6.91
N GLY A 109 -16.63 -18.14 7.97
CA GLY A 109 -18.04 -18.47 7.88
C GLY A 109 -18.26 -19.85 7.27
N ALA A 110 -19.07 -19.94 6.24
CA ALA A 110 -19.32 -21.17 5.47
C ALA A 110 -18.41 -21.29 4.22
N ILE A 111 -17.45 -20.40 4.06
CA ILE A 111 -16.59 -20.31 2.86
C ILE A 111 -15.26 -21.01 3.14
N GLU A 112 -14.87 -21.85 2.19
CA GLU A 112 -13.52 -22.38 2.07
C GLU A 112 -12.96 -21.97 0.71
N PHE A 113 -11.90 -21.17 0.72
CA PHE A 113 -11.26 -20.65 -0.45
C PHE A 113 -9.82 -21.19 -0.56
N VAL A 114 -9.47 -21.82 -1.67
CA VAL A 114 -8.13 -22.36 -1.91
C VAL A 114 -7.51 -21.69 -3.11
N SER A 115 -6.29 -21.24 -2.98
CA SER A 115 -5.51 -20.62 -4.05
C SER A 115 -4.16 -21.27 -4.22
N LYS A 116 -3.74 -21.47 -5.48
CA LYS A 116 -2.33 -21.67 -5.80
C LYS A 116 -1.57 -20.37 -5.54
N LEU A 117 -0.31 -20.50 -5.17
CA LEU A 117 0.59 -19.37 -4.96
C LEU A 117 1.42 -19.12 -6.21
N ILE A 118 1.90 -17.88 -6.37
CA ILE A 118 2.87 -17.54 -7.41
C ILE A 118 4.24 -18.06 -6.97
N ASP A 119 4.85 -18.91 -7.78
CA ASP A 119 6.24 -19.34 -7.59
C ASP A 119 7.17 -18.24 -8.14
N GLY A 120 7.98 -17.65 -7.27
CA GLY A 120 8.88 -16.55 -7.63
C GLY A 120 9.49 -15.91 -6.41
N LYS A 121 10.45 -15.01 -6.65
CA LYS A 121 11.09 -14.23 -5.60
C LYS A 121 10.60 -12.79 -5.65
N PHE A 122 9.87 -12.39 -4.63
CA PHE A 122 9.46 -11.00 -4.46
C PHE A 122 10.68 -10.10 -4.16
N PRO A 123 10.70 -8.84 -4.63
CA PRO A 123 11.77 -7.89 -4.33
C PRO A 123 11.99 -7.72 -2.83
N ASP A 124 13.24 -7.44 -2.44
CA ASP A 124 13.59 -7.11 -1.06
C ASP A 124 13.02 -5.73 -0.69
N TYR A 125 11.77 -5.72 -0.24
CA TYR A 125 11.03 -4.51 0.09
C TYR A 125 11.65 -3.72 1.25
N ASP A 126 12.33 -4.40 2.17
CA ASP A 126 12.97 -3.76 3.32
C ASP A 126 14.12 -2.82 2.91
N ARG A 127 14.74 -3.09 1.76
CA ARG A 127 15.75 -2.21 1.15
C ARG A 127 15.15 -1.04 0.39
N VAL A 128 13.92 -1.18 -0.09
CA VAL A 128 13.23 -0.14 -0.86
C VAL A 128 12.61 0.92 0.05
N ILE A 129 12.10 0.50 1.21
CA ILE A 129 11.49 1.42 2.18
C ILE A 129 12.58 2.33 2.77
N PRO A 130 12.46 3.67 2.59
CA PRO A 130 13.43 4.61 3.14
C PRO A 130 13.48 4.54 4.67
N LYS A 131 14.69 4.45 5.22
CA LYS A 131 14.90 4.35 6.69
C LYS A 131 15.53 5.61 7.30
N THR A 132 16.03 6.52 6.45
CA THR A 132 16.85 7.66 6.87
C THR A 132 16.24 9.02 6.52
N HIS A 133 14.96 9.07 6.20
CA HIS A 133 14.27 10.34 5.94
C HIS A 133 14.05 11.08 7.26
N ASP A 134 14.62 12.27 7.37
CA ASP A 134 14.65 13.09 8.56
C ASP A 134 13.61 14.24 8.55
N LYS A 135 12.99 14.49 7.40
CA LYS A 135 11.99 15.54 7.25
C LYS A 135 10.59 14.94 7.37
N LEU A 136 9.95 15.22 8.49
CA LEU A 136 8.60 14.74 8.79
C LEU A 136 7.60 15.88 8.62
N VAL A 137 6.56 15.63 7.81
CA VAL A 137 5.42 16.51 7.65
C VAL A 137 4.16 15.78 8.06
N LYS A 138 3.43 16.34 9.04
CA LYS A 138 2.11 15.84 9.46
C LYS A 138 1.03 16.73 8.86
N LEU A 139 0.02 16.14 8.27
CA LEU A 139 -1.09 16.89 7.69
C LEU A 139 -2.39 16.09 7.66
N SER A 140 -3.50 16.83 7.53
CA SER A 140 -4.82 16.22 7.42
C SER A 140 -4.93 15.41 6.11
N ARG A 141 -5.26 14.13 6.25
CA ARG A 141 -5.54 13.24 5.11
C ARG A 141 -6.61 13.82 4.20
N GLN A 142 -7.72 14.28 4.77
CA GLN A 142 -8.85 14.80 4.01
C GLN A 142 -8.50 16.08 3.25
N THR A 143 -7.75 16.99 3.86
CA THR A 143 -7.32 18.24 3.23
C THR A 143 -6.40 17.95 2.04
N LEU A 144 -5.42 17.05 2.21
CA LEU A 144 -4.53 16.66 1.11
C LEU A 144 -5.29 15.95 -0.01
N LEU A 145 -6.20 15.03 0.34
CA LEU A 145 -7.02 14.31 -0.64
C LEU A 145 -7.82 15.26 -1.53
N GLN A 146 -8.53 16.22 -0.93
CA GLN A 146 -9.33 17.20 -1.67
C GLN A 146 -8.48 18.11 -2.54
N SER A 147 -7.34 18.57 -2.05
CA SER A 147 -6.42 19.42 -2.82
C SER A 147 -5.81 18.68 -4.01
N LEU A 148 -5.42 17.41 -3.84
CA LEU A 148 -4.94 16.56 -4.94
C LEU A 148 -6.03 16.27 -5.97
N GLN A 149 -7.28 16.04 -5.54
CA GLN A 149 -8.40 15.85 -6.45
C GLN A 149 -8.64 17.07 -7.34
N ARG A 150 -8.56 18.28 -6.77
CA ARG A 150 -8.68 19.52 -7.54
C ARG A 150 -7.51 19.75 -8.49
N ALA A 151 -6.27 19.56 -8.01
CA ALA A 151 -5.09 19.67 -8.86
C ALA A 151 -5.09 18.67 -10.01
N LYS A 152 -5.62 17.46 -9.80
CA LYS A 152 -5.71 16.42 -10.83
C LYS A 152 -6.54 16.86 -12.05
N ILE A 153 -7.55 17.72 -11.87
CA ILE A 153 -8.46 18.15 -12.96
C ILE A 153 -7.68 18.72 -14.13
N LEU A 154 -6.59 19.45 -13.87
CA LEU A 154 -5.74 20.04 -14.90
C LEU A 154 -4.48 19.22 -15.25
N THR A 155 -4.36 17.99 -14.74
CA THR A 155 -3.24 17.12 -15.14
C THR A 155 -3.53 16.40 -16.46
N ASN A 156 -2.48 15.96 -17.14
CA ASN A 156 -2.62 15.13 -18.33
C ASN A 156 -3.10 13.72 -17.94
N GLU A 157 -4.12 13.19 -18.61
CA GLU A 157 -4.67 11.84 -18.33
C GLU A 157 -3.63 10.72 -18.51
N LYS A 158 -2.72 10.86 -19.48
CA LYS A 158 -1.68 9.86 -19.76
C LYS A 158 -0.50 9.90 -18.79
N THR A 159 -0.15 11.09 -18.32
CA THR A 159 0.96 11.32 -17.38
C THR A 159 0.52 12.27 -16.28
N PRO A 160 -0.31 11.77 -15.32
CA PRO A 160 -0.96 12.62 -14.34
C PRO A 160 0.04 13.02 -13.23
N GLY A 161 0.97 13.91 -13.55
CA GLY A 161 1.99 14.43 -12.64
C GLY A 161 1.51 15.63 -11.84
N VAL A 162 1.85 15.68 -10.57
CA VAL A 162 1.75 16.86 -9.71
C VAL A 162 3.10 17.14 -9.08
N ARG A 163 3.40 18.42 -8.85
CA ARG A 163 4.55 18.84 -8.04
C ARG A 163 4.06 19.20 -6.65
N LEU A 164 4.74 18.66 -5.65
CA LEU A 164 4.56 19.03 -4.25
C LEU A 164 5.75 19.87 -3.81
N VAL A 165 5.51 21.13 -3.45
CA VAL A 165 6.53 22.05 -2.99
C VAL A 165 6.33 22.32 -1.51
N PHE A 166 7.16 21.67 -0.68
CA PHE A 166 7.19 21.87 0.76
C PHE A 166 8.13 23.03 1.10
N SER A 167 7.61 24.02 1.77
CA SER A 167 8.37 25.18 2.24
C SER A 167 7.93 25.57 3.65
N ASN A 168 8.59 26.54 4.29
CA ASN A 168 8.24 26.95 5.65
C ASN A 168 6.75 27.30 5.77
N GLY A 169 6.03 26.47 6.54
CA GLY A 169 4.61 26.66 6.83
C GLY A 169 3.65 26.33 5.70
N SER A 170 4.12 25.89 4.51
CA SER A 170 3.27 25.74 3.33
C SER A 170 3.60 24.50 2.49
N LEU A 171 2.57 23.84 2.00
CA LEU A 171 2.64 22.86 0.91
C LEU A 171 1.87 23.39 -0.29
N LYS A 172 2.56 23.62 -1.39
CA LYS A 172 1.94 23.93 -2.68
C LYS A 172 1.82 22.67 -3.52
N ILE A 173 0.65 22.46 -4.11
CA ILE A 173 0.36 21.37 -5.01
C ILE A 173 0.08 21.96 -6.37
N ILE A 174 0.90 21.61 -7.36
CA ILE A 174 0.86 22.21 -8.70
C ILE A 174 0.58 21.12 -9.73
N GLY A 175 -0.54 21.24 -10.43
CA GLY A 175 -0.90 20.38 -11.55
C GLY A 175 -0.87 21.15 -12.87
N ASN A 176 -0.25 20.57 -13.90
CA ASN A 176 -0.13 21.19 -15.22
C ASN A 176 -0.62 20.25 -16.30
N ASN A 177 -1.21 20.81 -17.36
CA ASN A 177 -1.52 20.07 -18.59
C ASN A 177 -0.56 20.43 -19.74
N THR A 178 -0.76 19.80 -20.90
CA THR A 178 0.01 20.05 -22.12
C THR A 178 -0.25 21.43 -22.74
N GLU A 179 -1.36 22.07 -22.39
CA GLU A 179 -1.76 23.41 -22.87
C GLU A 179 -1.21 24.54 -22.00
N ARG A 180 -0.35 24.21 -21.01
CA ARG A 180 0.25 25.12 -20.03
C ARG A 180 -0.76 25.78 -19.10
N GLU A 181 -1.94 25.19 -18.94
CA GLU A 181 -2.84 25.56 -17.86
C GLU A 181 -2.30 24.99 -16.55
N GLU A 182 -2.42 25.75 -15.48
CA GLU A 182 -1.90 25.41 -14.17
C GLU A 182 -3.00 25.51 -13.10
N ALA A 183 -3.13 24.47 -12.29
CA ALA A 183 -3.87 24.52 -11.04
C ALA A 183 -2.90 24.53 -9.88
N GLN A 184 -3.06 25.48 -8.98
CA GLN A 184 -2.28 25.56 -7.75
C GLN A 184 -3.22 25.51 -6.55
N GLU A 185 -2.91 24.61 -5.63
CA GLU A 185 -3.51 24.52 -4.30
C GLU A 185 -2.43 24.81 -3.25
N GLU A 186 -2.82 25.39 -2.13
CA GLU A 186 -1.92 25.65 -1.02
C GLU A 186 -2.54 25.18 0.29
N ILE A 187 -1.75 24.46 1.09
CA ILE A 187 -2.12 23.92 2.39
C ILE A 187 -1.12 24.44 3.42
N GLU A 188 -1.61 24.95 4.53
CA GLU A 188 -0.79 25.29 5.69
C GLU A 188 -0.31 24.00 6.38
N ILE A 189 0.99 23.90 6.64
CA ILE A 189 1.63 22.74 7.27
C ILE A 189 2.65 23.16 8.32
N GLY A 190 2.90 22.30 9.29
CA GLY A 190 3.91 22.49 10.34
C GLY A 190 5.32 22.09 9.90
N PHE A 191 5.76 22.53 8.72
CA PHE A 191 7.09 22.24 8.18
C PHE A 191 8.01 23.44 8.30
N SER A 192 9.27 23.18 8.68
CA SER A 192 10.36 24.17 8.66
C SER A 192 11.63 23.49 8.16
N GLY A 193 12.28 24.10 7.15
CA GLY A 193 13.48 23.55 6.54
C GLY A 193 13.71 24.06 5.12
N GLU A 194 14.67 23.48 4.45
CA GLU A 194 14.92 23.77 3.05
C GLU A 194 13.73 23.34 2.17
N THR A 195 13.44 24.14 1.16
CA THR A 195 12.35 23.84 0.23
C THR A 195 12.62 22.54 -0.52
N ILE A 196 11.62 21.66 -0.53
CA ILE A 196 11.63 20.40 -1.27
C ILE A 196 10.60 20.51 -2.39
N ASP A 197 11.03 20.36 -3.62
CA ASP A 197 10.18 20.35 -4.83
C ASP A 197 10.27 18.97 -5.46
N ILE A 198 9.21 18.16 -5.33
CA ILE A 198 9.21 16.76 -5.75
C ILE A 198 7.95 16.45 -6.57
N GLY A 199 8.15 15.74 -7.70
CA GLY A 199 7.08 15.31 -8.58
C GLY A 199 6.54 13.93 -8.22
N PHE A 200 5.22 13.77 -8.28
CA PHE A 200 4.53 12.50 -8.07
C PHE A 200 3.48 12.24 -9.13
N ASN A 201 3.21 10.97 -9.39
CA ASN A 201 1.97 10.58 -10.05
C ASN A 201 0.81 10.80 -9.06
N VAL A 202 -0.11 11.69 -9.41
CA VAL A 202 -1.23 12.05 -8.52
C VAL A 202 -2.12 10.85 -8.17
N ASN A 203 -2.30 9.91 -9.10
CA ASN A 203 -3.11 8.72 -8.85
C ASN A 203 -2.51 7.83 -7.76
N TYR A 204 -1.18 7.75 -7.67
CA TYR A 204 -0.52 6.99 -6.61
C TYR A 204 -0.80 7.57 -5.23
N LEU A 205 -0.75 8.90 -5.11
CA LEU A 205 -1.08 9.59 -3.87
C LEU A 205 -2.56 9.45 -3.51
N LEU A 206 -3.44 9.58 -4.50
CA LEU A 206 -4.88 9.41 -4.30
C LEU A 206 -5.25 7.98 -3.86
N ASP A 207 -4.59 6.97 -4.42
CA ASP A 207 -4.81 5.58 -4.02
C ASP A 207 -4.47 5.36 -2.53
N ILE A 208 -3.35 5.91 -2.06
CA ILE A 208 -2.97 5.86 -0.64
C ILE A 208 -4.04 6.53 0.22
N LEU A 209 -4.39 7.77 -0.09
CA LEU A 209 -5.30 8.59 0.71
C LEU A 209 -6.73 8.05 0.74
N ASN A 210 -7.17 7.34 -0.30
CA ASN A 210 -8.46 6.69 -0.35
C ASN A 210 -8.53 5.38 0.46
N ASN A 211 -7.39 4.76 0.75
CA ASN A 211 -7.33 3.48 1.45
C ASN A 211 -6.88 3.59 2.92
N VAL A 212 -6.17 4.66 3.29
CA VAL A 212 -5.85 4.99 4.68
C VAL A 212 -7.07 5.59 5.36
N THR A 213 -7.31 5.23 6.62
CA THR A 213 -8.51 5.65 7.38
C THR A 213 -8.21 6.62 8.53
N THR A 214 -6.95 6.96 8.78
CA THR A 214 -6.53 7.91 9.81
C THR A 214 -6.91 9.34 9.41
N GLU A 215 -7.18 10.19 10.38
CA GLU A 215 -7.45 11.62 10.16
C GLU A 215 -6.20 12.38 9.73
N GLU A 216 -5.07 12.02 10.30
CA GLU A 216 -3.75 12.59 10.01
C GLU A 216 -2.86 11.55 9.34
N ILE A 217 -2.01 12.03 8.45
CA ILE A 217 -0.95 11.24 7.80
C ILE A 217 0.41 11.88 8.04
N GLU A 218 1.43 11.07 7.92
CA GLU A 218 2.83 11.49 8.00
C GLU A 218 3.51 11.29 6.65
N CYS A 219 4.16 12.35 6.15
CA CYS A 219 5.04 12.28 4.99
C CYS A 219 6.49 12.34 5.46
N HIS A 220 7.26 11.31 5.18
CA HIS A 220 8.69 11.27 5.46
C HIS A 220 9.45 11.55 4.17
N LEU A 221 10.18 12.66 4.16
CA LEU A 221 10.84 13.18 2.97
C LEU A 221 12.36 13.18 3.15
N GLY A 222 13.06 12.83 2.10
CA GLY A 222 14.50 13.05 1.94
C GLY A 222 14.77 14.30 1.13
N ASP A 223 15.32 14.14 -0.06
CA ASP A 223 15.51 15.20 -1.05
C ASP A 223 14.57 15.01 -2.24
N ALA A 224 14.63 15.95 -3.22
CA ALA A 224 13.78 15.92 -4.41
C ALA A 224 13.98 14.69 -5.33
N SER A 225 15.07 13.95 -5.16
CA SER A 225 15.41 12.77 -5.97
C SER A 225 15.16 11.44 -5.24
N SER A 226 14.89 11.51 -3.94
CA SER A 226 14.64 10.34 -3.10
C SER A 226 13.19 9.87 -3.19
N SER A 227 12.94 8.59 -2.92
CA SER A 227 11.60 8.08 -2.66
C SER A 227 11.02 8.73 -1.40
N ALA A 228 9.71 8.88 -1.33
CA ALA A 228 8.98 9.39 -0.16
C ALA A 228 8.03 8.33 0.38
#